data_f58622e44a0415a704986aea91dd3386
#
_entry.id   f58622e44a0415a704986aea91dd3386
#
_cell.length_a   1.000
_cell.length_b   1.000
_cell.length_c   1.000
_cell.angle_alpha   90.00
_cell.angle_beta   90.00
_cell.angle_gamma   90.00
#
_symmetry.space_group_name_H-M   'P 1'
#
loop_
_entity.id
_entity.type
_entity.pdbx_description
1 polymer ?
#
loop_
_entity_poly.entity_id
_entity_poly.type
_entity_poly.pdbx_seq_one_letter_code
_entity_poly.pdbx_strand_id
1 'polypeptide(L)'
;CIRDRLYVLEMLLLGLLAGLVGVVIGFVAQSVLAGVLGNLVQGSLPSPSLKPALPALIVGLLTLLGFGLPPILRLRTVSPVRVLRKDVGGWRDGSVWLYLLAVGLVAALMVWQAQDLKLAGIVLGGAAATLVLLTAVAWLMVRLMRRLRSRVGIAWRFGLANIARRQGSSVVQVVALGLGIMVLLALGLVRSDLLASWQNSVPENAPNHFLINIQPEEVESLRAFLAERGAPSEGLYPMIRGRLTTLDDTPVDPESYDNPRAERLAQREWNLSWAAEPQSDNKIVDGSWWDTSAPAEPQISLETGIAEALGIGMGDRMRFMVAGSPIEVPVTSLRTVNWDTFRPNFFAVLPPGSLDEFPATWITSFHLPKSESATLIDLVRSFPAVTVIDVDAVMSKVREIIDRVVTSVEYVFAYTLVAGLVVLYAAVQATRDERLFVGAVLRTLGGRRKIVVRSLLAVFATLGALAGLLAAFGASLLGYGLGEHLFGFGYRFDPLL
;
A
#
# COMPACT_ATOMS: atom_id res chain seq x y z
N CYS A 1 -47.22 4.24 -17.82
CA CYS A 1 -46.78 5.59 -17.41
C CYS A 1 -46.96 5.91 -15.89
N ILE A 2 -48.14 5.68 -15.29
CA ILE A 2 -48.33 5.98 -13.85
C ILE A 2 -47.62 4.92 -13.01
N ARG A 3 -47.73 3.66 -13.34
CA ARG A 3 -47.11 2.55 -12.65
C ARG A 3 -45.57 2.65 -12.63
N ASP A 4 -44.94 3.04 -13.73
CA ASP A 4 -43.50 3.17 -13.83
C ASP A 4 -42.98 4.31 -12.96
N ARG A 5 -43.71 5.41 -12.88
CA ARG A 5 -43.40 6.53 -11.97
C ARG A 5 -43.52 6.13 -10.49
N LEU A 6 -44.51 5.32 -10.15
CA LEU A 6 -44.69 4.78 -8.81
C LEU A 6 -43.49 3.91 -8.39
N TYR A 7 -43.05 2.95 -9.21
CA TYR A 7 -41.90 2.12 -8.92
C TYR A 7 -40.59 2.91 -8.79
N VAL A 8 -40.39 3.93 -9.66
CA VAL A 8 -39.22 4.80 -9.54
C VAL A 8 -39.26 5.64 -8.26
N LEU A 9 -40.45 6.16 -7.91
CA LEU A 9 -40.63 6.95 -6.68
C LEU A 9 -40.41 6.08 -5.43
N GLU A 10 -40.97 4.87 -5.40
CA GLU A 10 -40.78 3.90 -4.32
C GLU A 10 -39.29 3.54 -4.17
N MET A 11 -38.59 3.28 -5.29
CA MET A 11 -37.16 2.98 -5.27
C MET A 11 -36.36 4.18 -4.75
N LEU A 12 -36.69 5.41 -5.16
CA LEU A 12 -36.02 6.61 -4.70
C LEU A 12 -36.26 6.85 -3.20
N LEU A 13 -37.49 6.67 -2.71
CA LEU A 13 -37.83 6.79 -1.29
C LEU A 13 -37.08 5.74 -0.45
N LEU A 14 -37.08 4.49 -0.88
CA LEU A 14 -36.32 3.42 -0.21
C LEU A 14 -34.82 3.70 -0.24
N GLY A 15 -34.31 4.17 -1.38
CA GLY A 15 -32.91 4.57 -1.51
C GLY A 15 -32.51 5.72 -0.62
N LEU A 16 -33.39 6.73 -0.49
CA LEU A 16 -33.17 7.86 0.40
C LEU A 16 -33.16 7.40 1.88
N LEU A 17 -34.13 6.60 2.27
CA LEU A 17 -34.19 6.04 3.63
C LEU A 17 -32.98 5.17 3.94
N ALA A 18 -32.62 4.26 3.04
CA ALA A 18 -31.43 3.43 3.18
C ALA A 18 -30.14 4.26 3.22
N GLY A 19 -30.06 5.30 2.39
CA GLY A 19 -28.95 6.24 2.36
C GLY A 19 -28.81 7.02 3.67
N LEU A 20 -29.90 7.50 4.25
CA LEU A 20 -29.91 8.17 5.55
C LEU A 20 -29.44 7.23 6.66
N VAL A 21 -29.95 6.00 6.70
CA VAL A 21 -29.48 4.97 7.65
C VAL A 21 -27.97 4.71 7.44
N GLY A 22 -27.51 4.59 6.18
CA GLY A 22 -26.10 4.44 5.85
C GLY A 22 -25.23 5.59 6.33
N VAL A 23 -25.72 6.84 6.19
CA VAL A 23 -25.02 8.03 6.72
C VAL A 23 -24.89 7.97 8.24
N VAL A 24 -25.96 7.60 8.95
CA VAL A 24 -25.92 7.45 10.42
C VAL A 24 -24.90 6.38 10.83
N ILE A 25 -24.95 5.21 10.20
CA ILE A 25 -24.00 4.12 10.48
C ILE A 25 -22.57 4.55 10.16
N GLY A 26 -22.35 5.22 9.03
CA GLY A 26 -21.04 5.74 8.63
C GLY A 26 -20.50 6.80 9.61
N PHE A 27 -21.38 7.69 10.10
CA PHE A 27 -21.01 8.69 11.10
C PHE A 27 -20.64 8.04 12.46
N VAL A 28 -21.39 7.03 12.89
CA VAL A 28 -21.04 6.24 14.09
C VAL A 28 -19.72 5.54 13.90
N ALA A 29 -19.49 4.90 12.75
CA ALA A 29 -18.23 4.23 12.43
C ALA A 29 -17.05 5.22 12.45
N GLN A 30 -17.22 6.41 11.85
CA GLN A 30 -16.21 7.48 11.89
C GLN A 30 -15.94 7.94 13.33
N SER A 31 -16.96 8.07 14.15
CA SER A 31 -16.84 8.49 15.56
C SER A 31 -16.09 7.45 16.40
N VAL A 32 -16.37 6.16 16.17
CA VAL A 32 -15.66 5.06 16.83
C VAL A 32 -14.19 5.04 16.39
N LEU A 33 -13.92 5.19 15.10
CA LEU A 33 -12.56 5.27 14.58
C LEU A 33 -11.80 6.47 15.16
N ALA A 34 -12.43 7.65 15.21
CA ALA A 34 -11.85 8.83 15.82
C ALA A 34 -11.58 8.63 17.33
N GLY A 35 -12.44 7.91 18.04
CA GLY A 35 -12.23 7.54 19.44
C GLY A 35 -11.05 6.60 19.64
N VAL A 36 -10.92 5.56 18.80
CA VAL A 36 -9.78 4.62 18.83
C VAL A 36 -8.48 5.36 18.52
N LEU A 37 -8.46 6.21 17.49
CA LEU A 37 -7.30 7.02 17.12
C LEU A 37 -6.99 8.11 18.14
N GLY A 38 -8.01 8.74 18.74
CA GLY A 38 -7.84 9.81 19.73
C GLY A 38 -7.10 9.35 20.98
N ASN A 39 -7.31 8.09 21.39
CA ASN A 39 -6.59 7.48 22.51
C ASN A 39 -5.11 7.18 22.16
N LEU A 40 -4.77 7.15 20.88
CA LEU A 40 -3.44 6.83 20.37
C LEU A 40 -2.65 8.07 19.91
N VAL A 41 -3.32 9.20 19.68
CA VAL A 41 -2.69 10.47 19.25
C VAL A 41 -2.68 11.45 20.42
N GLN A 42 -1.50 11.91 20.82
CA GLN A 42 -1.34 13.00 21.81
C GLN A 42 -1.75 14.35 21.18
N GLY A 43 -3.01 14.47 20.78
CA GLY A 43 -3.56 15.67 20.18
C GLY A 43 -5.06 15.54 19.97
N SER A 44 -5.80 16.64 20.04
CA SER A 44 -7.24 16.64 19.75
C SER A 44 -7.46 16.39 18.26
N LEU A 45 -7.98 15.21 17.91
CA LEU A 45 -8.48 14.95 16.55
C LEU A 45 -9.65 15.91 16.26
N PRO A 46 -9.75 16.43 15.03
CA PRO A 46 -10.91 17.23 14.64
C PRO A 46 -12.20 16.41 14.84
N SER A 47 -13.25 17.06 15.34
CA SER A 47 -14.54 16.42 15.52
C SER A 47 -15.06 15.81 14.21
N PRO A 48 -15.74 14.65 14.26
CA PRO A 48 -16.33 14.02 13.09
C PRO A 48 -17.19 15.01 12.30
N SER A 49 -16.96 15.10 10.99
CA SER A 49 -17.62 16.05 10.10
C SER A 49 -18.75 15.38 9.33
N LEU A 50 -19.88 16.08 9.16
CA LEU A 50 -20.98 15.66 8.30
C LEU A 50 -20.76 16.03 6.82
N LYS A 51 -19.68 16.74 6.47
CA LYS A 51 -19.39 17.14 5.08
C LYS A 51 -19.39 15.97 4.08
N PRO A 52 -18.87 14.77 4.41
CA PRO A 52 -18.92 13.62 3.50
C PRO A 52 -20.32 12.99 3.32
N ALA A 53 -21.30 13.33 4.17
CA ALA A 53 -22.62 12.71 4.12
C ALA A 53 -23.38 13.01 2.82
N LEU A 54 -23.31 14.25 2.33
CA LEU A 54 -23.99 14.64 1.10
C LEU A 54 -23.40 13.94 -0.14
N PRO A 55 -22.07 13.95 -0.39
CA PRO A 55 -21.48 13.14 -1.45
C PRO A 55 -21.81 11.66 -1.35
N ALA A 56 -21.74 11.07 -0.15
CA ALA A 56 -22.05 9.65 0.06
C ALA A 56 -23.50 9.32 -0.30
N LEU A 57 -24.46 10.18 0.06
CA LEU A 57 -25.86 10.01 -0.27
C LEU A 57 -26.09 10.14 -1.79
N ILE A 58 -25.44 11.09 -2.45
CA ILE A 58 -25.49 11.26 -3.91
C ILE A 58 -24.94 10.01 -4.60
N VAL A 59 -23.76 9.52 -4.20
CA VAL A 59 -23.15 8.30 -4.73
C VAL A 59 -24.07 7.09 -4.53
N GLY A 60 -24.66 6.93 -3.34
CA GLY A 60 -25.61 5.87 -3.05
C GLY A 60 -26.85 5.91 -3.94
N LEU A 61 -27.46 7.09 -4.10
CA LEU A 61 -28.62 7.26 -4.98
C LEU A 61 -28.28 7.04 -6.45
N LEU A 62 -27.15 7.55 -6.93
CA LEU A 62 -26.70 7.35 -8.31
C LEU A 62 -26.41 5.87 -8.59
N THR A 63 -25.79 5.17 -7.64
CA THR A 63 -25.53 3.72 -7.74
C THR A 63 -26.86 2.94 -7.76
N LEU A 64 -27.80 3.28 -6.87
CA LEU A 64 -29.13 2.68 -6.85
C LEU A 64 -29.87 2.87 -8.17
N LEU A 65 -29.87 4.09 -8.70
CA LEU A 65 -30.47 4.39 -10.00
C LEU A 65 -29.79 3.64 -11.14
N GLY A 66 -28.45 3.62 -11.16
CA GLY A 66 -27.67 2.95 -12.19
C GLY A 66 -27.96 1.45 -12.29
N PHE A 67 -28.06 0.76 -11.15
CA PHE A 67 -28.29 -0.69 -11.11
C PHE A 67 -29.76 -1.08 -10.93
N GLY A 68 -30.60 -0.26 -10.30
CA GLY A 68 -32.00 -0.55 -10.03
C GLY A 68 -32.94 -0.16 -11.18
N LEU A 69 -32.64 0.93 -11.91
CA LEU A 69 -33.46 1.38 -13.01
C LEU A 69 -33.54 0.40 -14.20
N PRO A 70 -32.45 -0.26 -14.64
CA PRO A 70 -32.47 -1.20 -15.74
C PRO A 70 -33.49 -2.34 -15.62
N PRO A 71 -33.58 -3.05 -14.48
CA PRO A 71 -34.61 -4.09 -14.30
C PRO A 71 -36.03 -3.52 -14.34
N ILE A 72 -36.27 -2.33 -13.77
CA ILE A 72 -37.60 -1.71 -13.72
C ILE A 72 -38.06 -1.28 -15.13
N LEU A 73 -37.15 -0.68 -15.89
CA LEU A 73 -37.45 -0.30 -17.27
C LEU A 73 -37.76 -1.49 -18.17
N ARG A 74 -37.21 -2.67 -17.88
CA ARG A 74 -37.54 -3.92 -18.59
C ARG A 74 -38.95 -4.42 -18.29
N LEU A 75 -39.48 -4.21 -17.10
CA LEU A 75 -40.87 -4.57 -16.78
C LEU A 75 -41.86 -3.86 -17.70
N ARG A 76 -41.50 -2.72 -18.27
CA ARG A 76 -42.31 -1.95 -19.21
C ARG A 76 -42.52 -2.70 -20.54
N THR A 77 -41.58 -3.51 -20.98
CA THR A 77 -41.61 -4.22 -22.26
C THR A 77 -42.20 -5.63 -22.15
N VAL A 78 -42.55 -6.09 -20.95
CA VAL A 78 -43.15 -7.41 -20.71
C VAL A 78 -44.66 -7.32 -20.97
N SER A 79 -45.11 -7.97 -22.02
CA SER A 79 -46.53 -8.08 -22.35
C SER A 79 -47.24 -8.99 -21.33
N PRO A 80 -48.50 -8.66 -20.90
CA PRO A 80 -49.28 -9.47 -19.95
C PRO A 80 -49.45 -10.95 -20.38
N VAL A 81 -49.51 -11.18 -21.68
CA VAL A 81 -49.62 -12.53 -22.26
C VAL A 81 -48.38 -13.40 -22.02
N ARG A 82 -47.19 -12.78 -21.87
CA ARG A 82 -45.93 -13.48 -21.57
C ARG A 82 -45.87 -13.97 -20.12
N VAL A 83 -46.59 -13.34 -19.22
CA VAL A 83 -46.65 -13.76 -17.80
C VAL A 83 -47.45 -15.07 -17.66
N LEU A 84 -48.42 -15.28 -18.51
CA LEU A 84 -49.25 -16.47 -18.53
C LEU A 84 -48.64 -17.64 -19.32
N ARG A 85 -47.73 -17.40 -20.25
CA ARG A 85 -46.94 -18.39 -20.96
C ARG A 85 -45.55 -18.49 -20.34
N LYS A 86 -45.26 -19.56 -19.64
CA LYS A 86 -43.92 -19.88 -19.06
C LYS A 86 -42.84 -20.16 -20.12
N ASP A 87 -43.11 -19.99 -21.39
CA ASP A 87 -42.18 -20.23 -22.49
C ASP A 87 -41.37 -18.96 -22.78
N VAL A 88 -40.32 -18.82 -22.10
CA VAL A 88 -38.94 -18.58 -22.44
C VAL A 88 -38.67 -17.88 -23.77
N GLY A 89 -38.52 -16.63 -23.72
CA GLY A 89 -37.69 -15.91 -24.72
C GLY A 89 -36.36 -15.53 -24.01
N GLY A 90 -35.28 -15.98 -24.57
CA GLY A 90 -33.92 -15.70 -24.05
C GLY A 90 -33.64 -14.21 -23.90
N TRP A 91 -32.69 -13.90 -23.09
CA TRP A 91 -32.11 -12.58 -22.88
C TRP A 91 -31.72 -11.98 -24.24
N ARG A 92 -32.44 -10.95 -24.69
CA ARG A 92 -32.12 -10.23 -25.92
C ARG A 92 -31.46 -8.87 -25.60
N ASP A 93 -30.44 -8.61 -26.28
CA ASP A 93 -29.36 -7.62 -26.41
C ASP A 93 -29.58 -6.15 -25.98
N GLY A 94 -30.76 -5.68 -25.68
CA GLY A 94 -30.99 -4.30 -25.28
C GLY A 94 -30.55 -3.90 -23.87
N SER A 95 -30.10 -4.84 -23.06
CA SER A 95 -29.78 -4.60 -21.65
C SER A 95 -28.30 -4.33 -21.36
N VAL A 96 -27.42 -4.70 -22.26
CA VAL A 96 -25.96 -4.53 -22.08
C VAL A 96 -25.61 -3.05 -21.93
N TRP A 97 -26.24 -2.20 -22.73
CA TRP A 97 -26.03 -0.74 -22.67
C TRP A 97 -26.38 -0.12 -21.32
N LEU A 98 -27.44 -0.60 -20.66
CA LEU A 98 -27.83 -0.10 -19.34
C LEU A 98 -26.82 -0.50 -18.26
N TYR A 99 -26.26 -1.71 -18.33
CA TYR A 99 -25.19 -2.13 -17.42
C TYR A 99 -23.87 -1.41 -17.70
N LEU A 100 -23.53 -1.18 -18.98
CA LEU A 100 -22.37 -0.36 -19.35
C LEU A 100 -22.51 1.07 -18.84
N LEU A 101 -23.72 1.65 -18.91
CA LEU A 101 -24.00 2.97 -18.36
C LEU A 101 -23.81 2.98 -16.82
N ALA A 102 -24.29 1.96 -16.12
CA ALA A 102 -24.12 1.85 -14.69
C ALA A 102 -22.62 1.72 -14.29
N VAL A 103 -21.85 0.89 -15.01
CA VAL A 103 -20.41 0.76 -14.81
C VAL A 103 -19.70 2.07 -15.15
N GLY A 104 -20.10 2.73 -16.26
CA GLY A 104 -19.56 4.05 -16.64
C GLY A 104 -19.82 5.12 -15.57
N LEU A 105 -21.01 5.10 -14.94
CA LEU A 105 -21.34 6.01 -13.85
C LEU A 105 -20.42 5.77 -12.63
N VAL A 106 -20.20 4.51 -12.24
CA VAL A 106 -19.28 4.17 -11.13
C VAL A 106 -17.86 4.61 -11.47
N ALA A 107 -17.40 4.37 -12.71
CA ALA A 107 -16.09 4.83 -13.17
C ALA A 107 -15.97 6.36 -13.11
N ALA A 108 -16.99 7.09 -13.56
CA ALA A 108 -17.02 8.55 -13.49
C ALA A 108 -16.98 9.07 -12.04
N LEU A 109 -17.70 8.41 -11.12
CA LEU A 109 -17.64 8.73 -9.69
C LEU A 109 -16.24 8.48 -9.10
N MET A 110 -15.57 7.40 -9.49
CA MET A 110 -14.20 7.12 -9.05
C MET A 110 -13.20 8.16 -9.57
N VAL A 111 -13.32 8.57 -10.83
CA VAL A 111 -12.50 9.66 -11.41
C VAL A 111 -12.74 10.97 -10.66
N TRP A 112 -14.01 11.31 -10.40
CA TRP A 112 -14.35 12.52 -9.65
C TRP A 112 -13.76 12.52 -8.24
N GLN A 113 -13.77 11.36 -7.56
CA GLN A 113 -13.22 11.21 -6.21
C GLN A 113 -11.70 11.26 -6.18
N ALA A 114 -11.02 10.72 -7.20
CA ALA A 114 -9.56 10.61 -7.25
C ALA A 114 -8.86 11.96 -7.48
N GLN A 115 -9.53 12.94 -8.08
CA GLN A 115 -9.02 14.28 -8.45
C GLN A 115 -7.75 14.26 -9.36
N ASP A 116 -7.27 13.07 -9.72
CA ASP A 116 -6.13 12.83 -10.61
C ASP A 116 -6.53 11.79 -11.67
N LEU A 117 -6.53 12.19 -12.92
CA LEU A 117 -6.93 11.35 -14.07
C LEU A 117 -5.95 10.19 -14.30
N LYS A 118 -4.65 10.39 -14.03
CA LYS A 118 -3.63 9.35 -14.21
C LYS A 118 -3.77 8.26 -13.14
N LEU A 119 -3.91 8.65 -11.89
CA LEU A 119 -4.18 7.76 -10.77
C LEU A 119 -5.51 7.01 -10.96
N ALA A 120 -6.59 7.72 -11.31
CA ALA A 120 -7.89 7.11 -11.58
C ALA A 120 -7.81 6.08 -12.71
N GLY A 121 -7.09 6.39 -13.79
CA GLY A 121 -6.88 5.47 -14.91
C GLY A 121 -6.15 4.19 -14.52
N ILE A 122 -5.09 4.29 -13.72
CA ILE A 122 -4.33 3.14 -13.20
C ILE A 122 -5.21 2.27 -12.31
N VAL A 123 -5.95 2.89 -11.37
CA VAL A 123 -6.83 2.16 -10.44
C VAL A 123 -7.98 1.48 -11.17
N LEU A 124 -8.66 2.18 -12.09
CA LEU A 124 -9.75 1.61 -12.89
C LEU A 124 -9.26 0.49 -13.82
N GLY A 125 -8.11 0.69 -14.47
CA GLY A 125 -7.50 -0.32 -15.33
C GLY A 125 -7.09 -1.55 -14.55
N GLY A 126 -6.45 -1.38 -13.40
CA GLY A 126 -6.06 -2.46 -12.50
C GLY A 126 -7.28 -3.21 -11.93
N ALA A 127 -8.32 -2.48 -11.49
CA ALA A 127 -9.56 -3.09 -11.01
C ALA A 127 -10.29 -3.88 -12.11
N ALA A 128 -10.36 -3.34 -13.33
CA ALA A 128 -10.97 -4.02 -14.47
C ALA A 128 -10.18 -5.28 -14.86
N ALA A 129 -8.85 -5.20 -14.94
CA ALA A 129 -7.98 -6.35 -15.24
C ALA A 129 -8.13 -7.43 -14.18
N THR A 130 -8.12 -7.07 -12.90
CA THR A 130 -8.33 -7.99 -11.77
C THR A 130 -9.70 -8.66 -11.87
N LEU A 131 -10.77 -7.90 -12.11
CA LEU A 131 -12.12 -8.43 -12.24
C LEU A 131 -12.25 -9.42 -13.41
N VAL A 132 -11.64 -9.11 -14.56
CA VAL A 132 -11.61 -9.99 -15.73
C VAL A 132 -10.86 -11.29 -15.41
N LEU A 133 -9.67 -11.18 -14.81
CA LEU A 133 -8.85 -12.32 -14.40
C LEU A 133 -9.60 -13.23 -13.40
N LEU A 134 -10.14 -12.65 -12.33
CA LEU A 134 -10.87 -13.39 -11.31
C LEU A 134 -12.13 -14.06 -11.91
N THR A 135 -12.83 -13.39 -12.84
CA THR A 135 -13.99 -13.95 -13.54
C THR A 135 -13.58 -15.13 -14.42
N ALA A 136 -12.47 -15.03 -15.15
CA ALA A 136 -11.95 -16.11 -15.98
C ALA A 136 -11.55 -17.33 -15.13
N VAL A 137 -10.84 -17.10 -14.01
CA VAL A 137 -10.43 -18.16 -13.07
C VAL A 137 -11.67 -18.79 -12.42
N ALA A 138 -12.61 -18.02 -11.91
CA ALA A 138 -13.85 -18.51 -11.32
C ALA A 138 -14.69 -19.32 -12.33
N TRP A 139 -14.76 -18.87 -13.57
CA TRP A 139 -15.43 -19.60 -14.64
C TRP A 139 -14.77 -20.95 -14.91
N LEU A 140 -13.44 -20.98 -14.96
CA LEU A 140 -12.65 -22.20 -15.12
C LEU A 140 -12.87 -23.15 -13.94
N MET A 141 -12.82 -22.65 -12.70
CA MET A 141 -13.06 -23.43 -11.48
C MET A 141 -14.46 -24.06 -11.47
N VAL A 142 -15.51 -23.28 -11.75
CA VAL A 142 -16.90 -23.79 -11.84
C VAL A 142 -17.04 -24.82 -12.97
N ARG A 143 -16.35 -24.61 -14.11
CA ARG A 143 -16.33 -25.56 -15.22
C ARG A 143 -15.63 -26.88 -14.83
N LEU A 144 -14.53 -26.80 -14.10
CA LEU A 144 -13.78 -27.98 -13.63
C LEU A 144 -14.61 -28.80 -12.61
N MET A 145 -15.41 -28.13 -11.77
CA MET A 145 -16.34 -28.79 -10.83
C MET A 145 -17.35 -29.73 -11.54
N ARG A 146 -17.67 -29.46 -12.80
CA ARG A 146 -18.52 -30.35 -13.60
C ARG A 146 -17.90 -31.76 -13.78
N ARG A 147 -16.58 -31.85 -13.87
CA ARG A 147 -15.83 -33.10 -14.03
C ARG A 147 -15.76 -33.89 -12.71
N LEU A 148 -15.69 -33.18 -11.57
CA LEU A 148 -15.62 -33.81 -10.26
C LEU A 148 -16.98 -34.33 -9.76
N ARG A 149 -18.09 -33.87 -10.33
CA ARG A 149 -19.47 -34.23 -9.94
C ARG A 149 -19.74 -35.72 -9.86
N SER A 150 -19.12 -36.51 -10.72
CA SER A 150 -19.34 -37.97 -10.80
C SER A 150 -18.67 -38.77 -9.67
N ARG A 151 -17.69 -38.16 -8.95
CA ARG A 151 -16.86 -38.82 -7.94
C ARG A 151 -17.29 -38.59 -6.49
N VAL A 152 -18.38 -37.82 -6.26
CA VAL A 152 -18.83 -37.43 -4.91
C VAL A 152 -20.17 -38.03 -4.54
N GLY A 153 -20.48 -38.12 -3.25
CA GLY A 153 -21.72 -38.66 -2.71
C GLY A 153 -22.97 -37.86 -3.15
N ILE A 154 -24.15 -38.48 -3.02
CA ILE A 154 -25.43 -38.02 -3.57
C ILE A 154 -25.75 -36.58 -3.21
N ALA A 155 -25.60 -36.14 -1.95
CA ALA A 155 -25.89 -34.78 -1.51
C ALA A 155 -24.98 -33.75 -2.17
N TRP A 156 -23.66 -34.04 -2.27
CA TRP A 156 -22.68 -33.19 -2.96
C TRP A 156 -22.91 -33.15 -4.45
N ARG A 157 -23.30 -34.29 -5.06
CA ARG A 157 -23.63 -34.37 -6.48
C ARG A 157 -24.79 -33.44 -6.86
N PHE A 158 -25.84 -33.35 -6.03
CA PHE A 158 -26.94 -32.42 -6.23
C PHE A 158 -26.49 -30.95 -6.04
N GLY A 159 -25.71 -30.66 -5.02
CA GLY A 159 -25.16 -29.32 -4.78
C GLY A 159 -24.30 -28.82 -5.94
N LEU A 160 -23.33 -29.63 -6.37
CA LEU A 160 -22.46 -29.33 -7.52
C LEU A 160 -23.23 -29.24 -8.84
N ALA A 161 -24.26 -30.05 -9.04
CA ALA A 161 -25.12 -29.96 -10.21
C ALA A 161 -25.90 -28.65 -10.26
N ASN A 162 -26.30 -28.10 -9.12
CA ASN A 162 -26.98 -26.81 -9.05
C ASN A 162 -26.04 -25.65 -9.43
N ILE A 163 -24.82 -25.63 -8.90
CA ILE A 163 -23.78 -24.68 -9.25
C ILE A 163 -23.46 -24.75 -10.75
N ALA A 164 -23.29 -25.96 -11.29
CA ALA A 164 -22.96 -26.18 -12.69
C ALA A 164 -24.10 -25.79 -13.65
N ARG A 165 -25.36 -25.93 -13.22
CA ARG A 165 -26.55 -25.56 -14.00
C ARG A 165 -26.71 -24.02 -14.07
N ARG A 166 -26.31 -23.29 -13.01
CA ARG A 166 -26.40 -21.83 -12.90
C ARG A 166 -25.02 -21.16 -12.97
N GLN A 167 -24.21 -21.59 -13.91
CA GLN A 167 -22.80 -21.19 -14.01
C GLN A 167 -22.60 -19.67 -13.91
N GLY A 168 -23.37 -18.85 -14.64
CA GLY A 168 -23.23 -17.37 -14.61
C GLY A 168 -23.47 -16.79 -13.23
N SER A 169 -24.56 -17.13 -12.55
CA SER A 169 -24.87 -16.65 -11.20
C SER A 169 -23.84 -17.15 -10.16
N SER A 170 -23.37 -18.39 -10.29
CA SER A 170 -22.37 -18.96 -9.39
C SER A 170 -21.01 -18.27 -9.57
N VAL A 171 -20.59 -17.96 -10.78
CA VAL A 171 -19.35 -17.21 -11.06
C VAL A 171 -19.43 -15.82 -10.43
N VAL A 172 -20.54 -15.08 -10.62
CA VAL A 172 -20.73 -13.75 -10.03
C VAL A 172 -20.63 -13.82 -8.50
N GLN A 173 -21.26 -14.82 -7.86
CA GLN A 173 -21.19 -14.98 -6.40
C GLN A 173 -19.78 -15.32 -5.91
N VAL A 174 -19.05 -16.21 -6.61
CA VAL A 174 -17.66 -16.57 -6.28
C VAL A 174 -16.74 -15.36 -6.44
N VAL A 175 -16.88 -14.58 -7.52
CA VAL A 175 -16.07 -13.38 -7.77
C VAL A 175 -16.36 -12.31 -6.73
N ALA A 176 -17.64 -12.02 -6.44
CA ALA A 176 -18.01 -10.98 -5.47
C ALA A 176 -17.49 -11.30 -4.05
N LEU A 177 -17.70 -12.56 -3.60
CA LEU A 177 -17.20 -13.01 -2.30
C LEU A 177 -15.66 -13.10 -2.29
N GLY A 178 -15.07 -13.67 -3.36
CA GLY A 178 -13.63 -13.83 -3.52
C GLY A 178 -12.89 -12.50 -3.53
N LEU A 179 -13.43 -11.48 -4.21
CA LEU A 179 -12.84 -10.15 -4.26
C LEU A 179 -12.84 -9.48 -2.87
N GLY A 180 -13.93 -9.61 -2.11
CA GLY A 180 -13.97 -9.09 -0.74
C GLY A 180 -12.92 -9.74 0.17
N ILE A 181 -12.80 -11.07 0.13
CA ILE A 181 -11.80 -11.82 0.91
C ILE A 181 -10.38 -11.51 0.41
N MET A 182 -10.17 -11.41 -0.92
CA MET A 182 -8.88 -11.10 -1.53
C MET A 182 -8.31 -9.78 -1.03
N VAL A 183 -9.13 -8.73 -0.94
CA VAL A 183 -8.68 -7.42 -0.46
C VAL A 183 -8.23 -7.50 1.00
N LEU A 184 -8.95 -8.25 1.85
CA LEU A 184 -8.57 -8.47 3.24
C LEU A 184 -7.26 -9.26 3.37
N LEU A 185 -7.10 -10.32 2.59
CA LEU A 185 -5.87 -11.12 2.57
C LEU A 185 -4.68 -10.30 2.05
N ALA A 186 -4.87 -9.53 0.97
CA ALA A 186 -3.83 -8.67 0.42
C ALA A 186 -3.35 -7.63 1.45
N LEU A 187 -4.28 -7.03 2.22
CA LEU A 187 -3.91 -6.12 3.29
C LEU A 187 -3.12 -6.80 4.41
N GLY A 188 -3.56 -8.00 4.83
CA GLY A 188 -2.84 -8.80 5.82
C GLY A 188 -1.41 -9.14 5.36
N LEU A 189 -1.26 -9.55 4.10
CA LEU A 189 0.05 -9.85 3.49
C LEU A 189 0.95 -8.61 3.45
N VAL A 190 0.46 -7.49 2.94
CA VAL A 190 1.23 -6.23 2.89
C VAL A 190 1.68 -5.81 4.28
N ARG A 191 0.81 -5.97 5.29
CA ARG A 191 1.16 -5.67 6.69
C ARG A 191 2.27 -6.57 7.20
N SER A 192 2.12 -7.90 7.08
CA SER A 192 3.08 -8.88 7.60
C SER A 192 4.42 -8.76 6.90
N ASP A 193 4.42 -8.62 5.58
CA ASP A 193 5.64 -8.59 4.78
C ASP A 193 6.40 -7.27 4.95
N LEU A 194 5.70 -6.13 5.02
CA LEU A 194 6.33 -4.83 5.32
C LEU A 194 7.00 -4.85 6.70
N LEU A 195 6.31 -5.33 7.74
CA LEU A 195 6.86 -5.39 9.09
C LEU A 195 8.02 -6.39 9.18
N ALA A 196 7.89 -7.59 8.60
CA ALA A 196 8.93 -8.60 8.61
C ALA A 196 10.16 -8.18 7.81
N SER A 197 9.96 -7.61 6.61
CA SER A 197 11.05 -7.13 5.77
C SER A 197 11.83 -6.02 6.46
N TRP A 198 11.12 -5.09 7.09
CA TRP A 198 11.76 -3.98 7.80
C TRP A 198 12.49 -4.42 9.08
N GLN A 199 11.94 -5.38 9.83
CA GLN A 199 12.61 -5.94 11.00
C GLN A 199 13.85 -6.76 10.63
N ASN A 200 13.81 -7.46 9.50
CA ASN A 200 14.92 -8.30 9.04
C ASN A 200 16.00 -7.52 8.25
N SER A 201 15.73 -6.30 7.81
CA SER A 201 16.71 -5.48 7.08
C SER A 201 17.75 -4.83 8.01
N VAL A 202 17.44 -4.69 9.31
CA VAL A 202 18.35 -4.10 10.30
C VAL A 202 19.03 -5.21 11.10
N PRO A 203 20.37 -5.39 11.01
CA PRO A 203 21.10 -6.33 11.85
C PRO A 203 20.88 -6.05 13.34
N GLU A 204 20.89 -7.08 14.18
CA GLU A 204 20.70 -6.93 15.63
C GLU A 204 21.74 -6.00 16.30
N ASN A 205 22.94 -5.93 15.72
CA ASN A 205 24.04 -5.08 16.18
C ASN A 205 24.19 -3.81 15.33
N ALA A 206 23.19 -3.44 14.55
CA ALA A 206 23.26 -2.17 13.81
C ALA A 206 23.39 -0.99 14.78
N PRO A 207 24.12 0.07 14.39
CA PRO A 207 24.22 1.28 15.22
C PRO A 207 22.82 1.83 15.53
N ASN A 208 22.57 2.07 16.81
CA ASN A 208 21.30 2.62 17.27
C ASN A 208 21.43 4.03 17.86
N HIS A 209 22.64 4.58 17.85
CA HIS A 209 22.91 5.95 18.26
C HIS A 209 23.82 6.64 17.24
N PHE A 210 23.49 7.90 16.89
CA PHE A 210 24.37 8.79 16.15
C PHE A 210 24.88 9.89 17.09
N LEU A 211 26.15 10.24 16.91
CA LEU A 211 26.75 11.42 17.50
C LEU A 211 27.12 12.38 16.39
N ILE A 212 26.61 13.57 16.47
CA ILE A 212 26.92 14.65 15.53
C ILE A 212 27.48 15.85 16.28
N ASN A 213 28.08 16.78 15.54
CA ASN A 213 28.65 17.99 16.13
C ASN A 213 29.87 17.75 17.02
N ILE A 214 30.59 16.64 16.78
CA ILE A 214 31.83 16.32 17.49
C ILE A 214 32.89 17.31 17.01
N GLN A 215 33.59 17.99 17.95
CA GLN A 215 34.65 18.89 17.61
C GLN A 215 35.94 18.14 17.26
N PRO A 216 36.80 18.66 16.35
CA PRO A 216 38.02 17.96 15.97
C PRO A 216 38.92 17.58 17.15
N GLU A 217 38.98 18.43 18.18
CA GLU A 217 39.77 18.21 19.40
C GLU A 217 39.22 17.08 20.29
N GLU A 218 37.91 16.75 20.15
CA GLU A 218 37.22 15.74 20.94
C GLU A 218 37.27 14.35 20.30
N VAL A 219 37.65 14.22 19.03
CA VAL A 219 37.59 12.98 18.23
C VAL A 219 38.32 11.81 18.93
N GLU A 220 39.55 11.99 19.32
CA GLU A 220 40.37 10.90 19.95
C GLU A 220 39.88 10.56 21.35
N SER A 221 39.51 11.57 22.16
CA SER A 221 38.99 11.36 23.49
C SER A 221 37.62 10.66 23.47
N LEU A 222 36.78 10.99 22.50
CA LEU A 222 35.48 10.33 22.29
C LEU A 222 35.65 8.87 21.82
N ARG A 223 36.60 8.64 20.91
CA ARG A 223 36.92 7.27 20.46
C ARG A 223 37.35 6.39 21.60
N ALA A 224 38.26 6.88 22.43
CA ALA A 224 38.70 6.18 23.63
C ALA A 224 37.55 5.92 24.61
N PHE A 225 36.73 6.93 24.88
CA PHE A 225 35.57 6.83 25.75
C PHE A 225 34.57 5.73 25.30
N LEU A 226 34.25 5.67 24.00
CA LEU A 226 33.35 4.64 23.46
C LEU A 226 33.97 3.23 23.51
N ALA A 227 35.27 3.12 23.20
CA ALA A 227 35.97 1.84 23.24
C ALA A 227 36.05 1.27 24.64
N GLU A 228 36.37 2.10 25.66
CA GLU A 228 36.42 1.67 27.08
C GLU A 228 35.10 1.13 27.60
N ARG A 229 33.98 1.58 27.04
CA ARG A 229 32.62 1.15 27.41
C ARG A 229 32.04 0.04 26.53
N GLY A 230 32.88 -0.60 25.71
CA GLY A 230 32.43 -1.72 24.87
C GLY A 230 31.47 -1.33 23.73
N ALA A 231 31.37 -0.04 23.40
CA ALA A 231 30.56 0.50 22.33
C ALA A 231 31.43 1.16 21.24
N PRO A 232 32.29 0.38 20.54
CA PRO A 232 33.19 0.93 19.54
C PRO A 232 32.41 1.65 18.42
N SER A 233 32.95 2.79 17.99
CA SER A 233 32.35 3.54 16.87
C SER A 233 32.56 2.82 15.54
N GLU A 234 31.59 2.90 14.65
CA GLU A 234 31.66 2.39 13.26
C GLU A 234 32.55 3.24 12.33
N GLY A 235 33.27 4.19 12.88
CA GLY A 235 34.12 5.16 12.21
C GLY A 235 33.73 6.58 12.57
N LEU A 236 34.73 7.44 12.64
CA LEU A 236 34.52 8.88 12.83
C LEU A 236 34.79 9.57 11.51
N TYR A 237 33.77 10.24 10.98
CA TYR A 237 33.81 10.86 9.66
C TYR A 237 33.68 12.37 9.77
N PRO A 238 34.52 13.13 9.07
CA PRO A 238 34.38 14.58 8.99
C PRO A 238 33.14 14.97 8.21
N MET A 239 32.55 16.09 8.58
CA MET A 239 31.35 16.64 7.93
C MET A 239 31.50 18.15 7.80
N ILE A 240 31.42 18.64 6.57
CA ILE A 240 31.47 20.06 6.22
C ILE A 240 30.22 20.43 5.46
N ARG A 241 29.63 21.57 5.78
CA ARG A 241 28.46 22.07 5.03
C ARG A 241 28.91 22.88 3.83
N GLY A 242 28.42 22.48 2.66
CA GLY A 242 28.64 23.16 1.40
C GLY A 242 27.34 23.35 0.62
N ARG A 243 27.19 24.49 -0.03
CA ARG A 243 26.05 24.72 -0.92
C ARG A 243 26.49 24.56 -2.37
N LEU A 244 25.80 23.73 -3.12
CA LEU A 244 26.00 23.60 -4.57
C LEU A 244 25.56 24.92 -5.25
N THR A 245 26.44 25.54 -6.01
CA THR A 245 26.18 26.85 -6.65
C THR A 245 26.16 26.76 -8.17
N THR A 246 27.08 25.98 -8.77
CA THR A 246 27.11 25.81 -10.23
C THR A 246 27.34 24.34 -10.59
N LEU A 247 26.83 23.96 -11.73
CA LEU A 247 27.06 22.68 -12.40
C LEU A 247 27.51 23.01 -13.83
N ASP A 248 28.71 22.58 -14.24
CA ASP A 248 29.33 22.91 -15.54
C ASP A 248 29.22 24.42 -15.86
N ASP A 249 29.67 25.28 -14.94
CA ASP A 249 29.59 26.73 -15.01
C ASP A 249 28.17 27.34 -15.11
N THR A 250 27.12 26.50 -15.11
CA THR A 250 25.74 26.94 -15.09
C THR A 250 25.26 27.12 -13.64
N PRO A 251 24.75 28.28 -13.23
CA PRO A 251 24.16 28.43 -11.89
C PRO A 251 23.03 27.46 -11.65
N VAL A 252 23.05 26.79 -10.49
CA VAL A 252 21.99 25.88 -10.08
C VAL A 252 20.77 26.69 -9.63
N ASP A 253 19.70 26.64 -10.40
CA ASP A 253 18.41 27.23 -10.07
C ASP A 253 17.44 26.14 -9.57
N PRO A 254 17.09 26.11 -8.27
CA PRO A 254 16.17 25.12 -7.72
C PRO A 254 14.80 25.10 -8.41
N GLU A 255 14.31 26.25 -8.89
CA GLU A 255 12.98 26.36 -9.53
C GLU A 255 12.97 25.77 -10.97
N SER A 256 14.14 25.49 -11.54
CA SER A 256 14.27 24.90 -12.88
C SER A 256 13.99 23.39 -12.93
N TYR A 257 13.90 22.71 -11.78
CA TYR A 257 13.67 21.26 -11.71
C TYR A 257 12.19 20.92 -11.60
N ASP A 258 11.68 20.14 -12.52
CA ASP A 258 10.30 19.62 -12.49
C ASP A 258 10.06 18.61 -11.34
N ASN A 259 11.15 18.02 -10.83
CA ASN A 259 11.07 17.02 -9.76
C ASN A 259 11.22 17.69 -8.39
N PRO A 260 10.20 17.60 -7.50
CA PRO A 260 10.28 18.19 -6.15
C PRO A 260 11.43 17.67 -5.28
N ARG A 261 11.98 16.48 -5.58
CA ARG A 261 13.17 15.95 -4.89
C ARG A 261 14.41 16.69 -5.35
N ALA A 262 14.57 16.90 -6.65
CA ALA A 262 15.70 17.63 -7.23
C ALA A 262 15.72 19.08 -6.76
N GLU A 263 14.56 19.76 -6.77
CA GLU A 263 14.41 21.12 -6.25
C GLU A 263 14.92 21.23 -4.80
N ARG A 264 14.46 20.33 -3.90
CA ARG A 264 14.92 20.31 -2.50
C ARG A 264 16.41 20.02 -2.35
N LEU A 265 16.96 19.13 -3.20
CA LEU A 265 18.39 18.79 -3.19
C LEU A 265 19.26 19.95 -3.68
N ALA A 266 18.81 20.70 -4.68
CA ALA A 266 19.48 21.90 -5.18
C ALA A 266 19.44 23.06 -4.19
N GLN A 267 18.35 23.18 -3.43
CA GLN A 267 18.14 24.29 -2.50
C GLN A 267 18.90 24.15 -1.18
N ARG A 268 19.09 22.92 -0.69
CA ARG A 268 19.67 22.66 0.63
C ARG A 268 21.20 22.73 0.63
N GLU A 269 21.78 22.89 1.82
CA GLU A 269 23.20 22.62 2.05
C GLU A 269 23.46 21.12 2.05
N TRP A 270 24.61 20.74 1.49
CA TRP A 270 25.08 19.35 1.46
C TRP A 270 26.08 19.12 2.59
N ASN A 271 26.05 17.94 3.15
CA ASN A 271 27.10 17.47 4.03
C ASN A 271 28.17 16.82 3.16
N LEU A 272 29.28 17.51 2.96
CA LEU A 272 30.48 17.01 2.29
C LEU A 272 31.33 16.27 3.32
N SER A 273 32.01 15.23 2.87
CA SER A 273 32.94 14.47 3.70
C SER A 273 34.20 14.15 2.90
N TRP A 274 35.22 13.64 3.56
CA TRP A 274 36.36 13.02 2.88
C TRP A 274 36.66 11.66 3.48
N ALA A 275 37.17 10.75 2.65
CA ALA A 275 37.55 9.41 3.09
C ALA A 275 38.69 8.88 2.20
N ALA A 276 39.63 8.16 2.79
CA ALA A 276 40.70 7.47 2.08
C ALA A 276 40.17 6.26 1.29
N GLU A 277 39.26 5.50 1.91
CA GLU A 277 38.63 4.31 1.37
C GLU A 277 37.10 4.46 1.36
N PRO A 278 36.40 3.79 0.40
CA PRO A 278 34.94 3.78 0.44
C PRO A 278 34.46 3.03 1.67
N GLN A 279 33.37 3.51 2.26
CA GLN A 279 32.71 2.81 3.35
C GLN A 279 32.23 1.42 2.93
N SER A 280 32.20 0.45 3.85
CA SER A 280 31.89 -0.96 3.53
C SER A 280 30.48 -1.20 2.96
N ASP A 281 29.56 -0.28 3.16
CA ASP A 281 28.20 -0.28 2.64
C ASP A 281 28.01 0.57 1.38
N ASN A 282 29.11 1.08 0.83
CA ASN A 282 29.17 1.78 -0.44
C ASN A 282 29.73 0.87 -1.55
N LYS A 283 29.10 0.92 -2.72
CA LYS A 283 29.56 0.19 -3.90
C LYS A 283 29.71 1.15 -5.06
N ILE A 284 30.92 1.21 -5.64
CA ILE A 284 31.19 1.99 -6.86
C ILE A 284 30.48 1.34 -8.03
N VAL A 285 29.70 2.12 -8.77
CA VAL A 285 28.91 1.70 -9.93
C VAL A 285 29.58 2.17 -11.22
N ASP A 286 30.16 3.37 -11.21
CA ASP A 286 30.83 3.94 -12.36
C ASP A 286 32.05 4.75 -11.91
N GLY A 287 33.10 4.78 -12.76
CA GLY A 287 34.37 5.41 -12.42
C GLY A 287 35.24 4.59 -11.47
N SER A 288 36.14 5.26 -10.77
CA SER A 288 37.06 4.64 -9.80
C SER A 288 37.26 5.50 -8.58
N TRP A 289 37.52 4.85 -7.44
CA TRP A 289 37.97 5.56 -6.24
C TRP A 289 39.39 6.10 -6.43
N TRP A 290 39.72 7.15 -5.74
CA TRP A 290 41.06 7.79 -5.83
C TRP A 290 42.16 6.95 -5.23
N ASP A 291 43.38 7.16 -5.75
CA ASP A 291 44.59 6.58 -5.20
C ASP A 291 45.13 7.49 -4.09
N THR A 292 45.18 6.98 -2.86
CA THR A 292 45.66 7.69 -1.69
C THR A 292 47.18 7.86 -1.67
N SER A 293 47.93 7.18 -2.54
CA SER A 293 49.39 7.33 -2.67
C SER A 293 49.80 8.54 -3.56
N ALA A 294 48.87 9.08 -4.32
CA ALA A 294 49.07 10.24 -5.17
C ALA A 294 48.68 11.54 -4.43
N PRO A 295 49.25 12.73 -4.81
CA PRO A 295 48.75 13.98 -4.32
C PRO A 295 47.25 14.14 -4.56
N ALA A 296 46.51 14.63 -3.56
CA ALA A 296 45.07 14.78 -3.65
C ALA A 296 44.71 15.79 -4.75
N GLU A 297 44.26 15.31 -5.90
CA GLU A 297 43.61 16.17 -6.89
C GLU A 297 42.14 16.39 -6.46
N PRO A 298 41.63 17.64 -6.62
CA PRO A 298 40.23 17.90 -6.34
C PRO A 298 39.32 17.03 -7.19
N GLN A 299 38.56 16.12 -6.56
CA GLN A 299 37.62 15.23 -7.21
C GLN A 299 36.52 14.82 -6.23
N ILE A 300 35.39 14.36 -6.77
CA ILE A 300 34.23 14.00 -5.94
C ILE A 300 33.59 12.68 -6.39
N SER A 301 33.24 11.88 -5.42
CA SER A 301 32.37 10.71 -5.57
C SER A 301 30.96 11.01 -5.14
N LEU A 302 29.96 10.78 -6.01
CA LEU A 302 28.55 11.05 -5.74
C LEU A 302 27.74 9.76 -5.55
N GLU A 303 26.71 9.88 -4.74
CA GLU A 303 25.66 8.86 -4.65
C GLU A 303 24.78 8.92 -5.90
N THR A 304 24.49 7.74 -6.48
CA THR A 304 23.78 7.62 -7.77
C THR A 304 22.39 8.27 -7.76
N GLY A 305 21.63 8.12 -6.68
CA GLY A 305 20.26 8.65 -6.62
C GLY A 305 20.20 10.19 -6.58
N ILE A 306 21.26 10.85 -6.06
CA ILE A 306 21.35 12.31 -6.11
C ILE A 306 21.88 12.76 -7.47
N ALA A 307 22.82 12.03 -8.06
CA ALA A 307 23.33 12.29 -9.39
C ALA A 307 22.20 12.22 -10.43
N GLU A 308 21.42 11.15 -10.44
CA GLU A 308 20.25 10.99 -11.31
C GLU A 308 19.18 12.09 -11.08
N ALA A 309 18.89 12.43 -9.82
CA ALA A 309 17.88 13.44 -9.51
C ALA A 309 18.24 14.83 -10.06
N LEU A 310 19.51 15.19 -10.01
CA LEU A 310 20.01 16.50 -10.45
C LEU A 310 20.52 16.49 -11.90
N GLY A 311 20.56 15.32 -12.57
CA GLY A 311 21.06 15.17 -13.93
C GLY A 311 22.58 15.31 -14.02
N ILE A 312 23.31 14.91 -12.96
CA ILE A 312 24.77 15.00 -12.88
C ILE A 312 25.39 13.71 -13.41
N GLY A 313 26.33 13.82 -14.35
CA GLY A 313 27.07 12.73 -14.95
C GLY A 313 28.54 12.65 -14.52
N MET A 314 29.22 11.63 -15.06
CA MET A 314 30.66 11.50 -14.90
C MET A 314 31.39 12.61 -15.65
N GLY A 315 32.35 13.26 -14.99
CA GLY A 315 33.15 14.35 -15.55
C GLY A 315 32.58 15.76 -15.37
N ASP A 316 31.30 15.88 -14.97
CA ASP A 316 30.66 17.16 -14.70
C ASP A 316 31.40 17.88 -13.56
N ARG A 317 31.48 19.18 -13.66
CA ARG A 317 32.16 20.05 -12.65
C ARG A 317 31.15 20.63 -11.70
N MET A 318 31.33 20.32 -10.42
CA MET A 318 30.48 20.83 -9.35
C MET A 318 31.24 21.95 -8.58
N ARG A 319 30.59 23.07 -8.37
CA ARG A 319 31.12 24.13 -7.52
C ARG A 319 30.29 24.28 -6.26
N PHE A 320 30.94 24.11 -5.13
CA PHE A 320 30.34 24.29 -3.81
C PHE A 320 30.86 25.58 -3.18
N MET A 321 29.97 26.26 -2.48
CA MET A 321 30.37 27.36 -1.56
C MET A 321 30.46 26.75 -0.15
N VAL A 322 31.67 26.76 0.41
CA VAL A 322 32.00 26.23 1.73
C VAL A 322 32.59 27.32 2.59
N ALA A 323 31.96 27.67 3.69
CA ALA A 323 32.38 28.73 4.60
C ALA A 323 32.76 30.07 3.90
N GLY A 324 32.08 30.40 2.80
CA GLY A 324 32.31 31.62 2.02
C GLY A 324 33.36 31.48 0.91
N SER A 325 34.03 30.34 0.76
CA SER A 325 35.04 30.09 -0.30
C SER A 325 34.49 29.05 -1.32
N PRO A 326 34.69 29.27 -2.62
CA PRO A 326 34.27 28.33 -3.65
C PRO A 326 35.27 27.18 -3.77
N ILE A 327 34.72 25.95 -3.91
CA ILE A 327 35.49 24.75 -4.26
C ILE A 327 34.88 24.17 -5.52
N GLU A 328 35.72 23.87 -6.51
CA GLU A 328 35.32 23.25 -7.77
C GLU A 328 35.94 21.89 -7.89
N VAL A 329 35.10 20.86 -8.17
CA VAL A 329 35.51 19.47 -8.22
C VAL A 329 34.80 18.74 -9.34
N PRO A 330 35.54 17.95 -10.18
CA PRO A 330 34.92 17.06 -11.16
C PRO A 330 34.39 15.79 -10.52
N VAL A 331 33.30 15.27 -11.04
CA VAL A 331 32.74 13.96 -10.66
C VAL A 331 33.56 12.85 -11.29
N THR A 332 34.25 12.05 -10.48
CA THR A 332 35.13 10.97 -10.95
C THR A 332 34.62 9.59 -10.62
N SER A 333 33.63 9.47 -9.75
CA SER A 333 32.95 8.20 -9.50
C SER A 333 31.51 8.38 -9.04
N LEU A 334 30.68 7.39 -9.38
CA LEU A 334 29.31 7.22 -8.88
C LEU A 334 29.24 5.97 -8.02
N ARG A 335 28.55 6.06 -6.90
CA ARG A 335 28.40 4.94 -5.97
C ARG A 335 26.98 4.78 -5.48
N THR A 336 26.58 3.56 -5.19
CA THR A 336 25.38 3.26 -4.44
C THR A 336 25.70 3.22 -2.95
N VAL A 337 24.79 3.71 -2.13
CA VAL A 337 24.90 3.77 -0.67
C VAL A 337 23.75 2.98 -0.06
N ASN A 338 24.07 2.07 0.84
CA ASN A 338 23.02 1.38 1.62
C ASN A 338 22.70 2.22 2.88
N TRP A 339 21.61 2.97 2.82
CA TRP A 339 21.17 3.83 3.90
C TRP A 339 20.55 3.08 5.10
N ASP A 340 20.20 1.80 4.92
CA ASP A 340 19.50 0.99 5.93
C ASP A 340 20.45 0.43 7.01
N THR A 341 21.77 0.63 6.85
CA THR A 341 22.78 0.16 7.80
C THR A 341 22.90 1.00 9.06
N PHE A 342 22.28 2.18 9.10
CA PHE A 342 22.45 3.18 10.16
C PHE A 342 23.92 3.55 10.44
N ARG A 343 24.77 3.47 9.42
CA ARG A 343 26.14 3.98 9.45
C ARG A 343 26.17 5.40 8.90
N PRO A 344 27.12 6.27 9.37
CA PRO A 344 27.27 7.59 8.78
C PRO A 344 27.61 7.47 7.30
N ASN A 345 26.79 8.06 6.44
CA ASN A 345 26.98 8.09 4.99
C ASN A 345 26.75 9.49 4.45
N PHE A 346 27.34 9.77 3.29
CA PHE A 346 27.31 11.08 2.67
C PHE A 346 26.91 10.97 1.19
N PHE A 347 26.24 11.97 0.69
CA PHE A 347 25.91 12.03 -0.74
C PHE A 347 27.15 12.31 -1.60
N ALA A 348 28.08 13.11 -1.04
CA ALA A 348 29.29 13.57 -1.69
C ALA A 348 30.49 13.32 -0.79
N VAL A 349 31.51 12.64 -1.33
CA VAL A 349 32.77 12.34 -0.63
C VAL A 349 33.91 12.79 -1.52
N LEU A 350 34.94 13.37 -0.92
CA LEU A 350 36.15 13.87 -1.56
C LEU A 350 37.40 13.10 -1.06
N PRO A 351 38.55 13.21 -1.72
CA PRO A 351 39.82 12.70 -1.18
C PRO A 351 40.23 13.41 0.11
N PRO A 352 41.01 12.75 0.99
CA PRO A 352 41.65 13.37 2.11
C PRO A 352 42.54 14.56 1.65
N GLY A 353 42.59 15.61 2.40
CA GLY A 353 43.36 16.83 2.05
C GLY A 353 42.57 17.88 1.22
N SER A 354 41.46 17.48 0.61
CA SER A 354 40.67 18.42 -0.24
C SER A 354 39.90 19.47 0.55
N LEU A 355 39.61 19.21 1.82
CA LEU A 355 38.76 20.07 2.67
C LEU A 355 39.40 20.43 4.01
N ASP A 356 40.72 20.21 4.19
CA ASP A 356 41.41 20.41 5.47
C ASP A 356 41.44 21.87 5.93
N GLU A 357 41.33 22.81 5.00
CA GLU A 357 41.33 24.25 5.30
C GLU A 357 39.96 24.74 5.84
N PHE A 358 38.93 23.90 5.84
CA PHE A 358 37.60 24.31 6.21
C PHE A 358 37.20 23.81 7.59
N PRO A 359 36.38 24.56 8.33
CA PRO A 359 35.90 24.13 9.63
C PRO A 359 34.99 22.89 9.48
N ALA A 360 35.44 21.79 10.06
CA ALA A 360 34.73 20.51 10.07
C ALA A 360 34.19 20.16 11.45
N THR A 361 33.03 19.57 11.49
CA THR A 361 32.54 18.75 12.63
C THR A 361 32.64 17.29 12.28
N TRP A 362 32.56 16.42 13.26
CA TRP A 362 32.64 14.99 13.02
C TRP A 362 31.33 14.31 13.42
N ILE A 363 31.06 13.20 12.74
CA ILE A 363 29.91 12.35 12.96
C ILE A 363 30.36 10.90 13.14
N THR A 364 29.69 10.17 14.02
CA THR A 364 29.86 8.74 14.17
C THR A 364 28.55 8.07 14.54
N SER A 365 28.52 6.75 14.43
CA SER A 365 27.45 5.92 14.99
C SER A 365 28.04 4.77 15.78
N PHE A 366 27.28 4.26 16.74
CA PHE A 366 27.66 3.13 17.57
C PHE A 366 26.43 2.37 18.05
N HIS A 367 26.62 1.12 18.42
CA HIS A 367 25.58 0.32 19.05
C HIS A 367 25.72 0.35 20.56
N LEU A 368 24.63 0.66 21.27
CA LEU A 368 24.58 0.62 22.74
C LEU A 368 23.36 -0.21 23.18
N PRO A 369 23.57 -1.31 23.93
CA PRO A 369 22.46 -2.06 24.52
C PRO A 369 21.62 -1.19 25.46
N LYS A 370 20.32 -1.41 25.51
CA LYS A 370 19.39 -0.65 26.38
C LYS A 370 19.72 -0.73 27.88
N SER A 371 20.41 -1.79 28.28
CA SER A 371 20.92 -1.97 29.66
C SER A 371 21.99 -0.96 30.05
N GLU A 372 22.67 -0.35 29.09
CA GLU A 372 23.81 0.55 29.29
C GLU A 372 23.48 2.03 29.05
N SER A 373 22.20 2.41 29.12
CA SER A 373 21.74 3.79 28.90
C SER A 373 22.39 4.83 29.84
N ALA A 374 22.97 4.42 30.97
CA ALA A 374 23.79 5.29 31.85
C ALA A 374 25.01 5.85 31.11
N THR A 375 25.57 5.12 30.15
CA THR A 375 26.70 5.56 29.31
C THR A 375 26.36 6.81 28.51
N LEU A 376 25.10 6.98 28.04
CA LEU A 376 24.67 8.19 27.33
C LEU A 376 24.69 9.42 28.24
N ILE A 377 24.33 9.27 29.51
CA ILE A 377 24.37 10.36 30.49
C ILE A 377 25.80 10.81 30.73
N ASP A 378 26.70 9.86 30.88
CA ASP A 378 28.14 10.15 31.08
C ASP A 378 28.74 10.78 29.81
N LEU A 379 28.35 10.32 28.62
CA LEU A 379 28.78 10.86 27.34
C LEU A 379 28.39 12.33 27.21
N VAL A 380 27.11 12.66 27.43
CA VAL A 380 26.61 14.03 27.33
C VAL A 380 27.26 14.96 28.37
N ARG A 381 27.62 14.43 29.54
CA ARG A 381 28.35 15.18 30.59
C ARG A 381 29.80 15.46 30.17
N SER A 382 30.47 14.47 29.57
CA SER A 382 31.88 14.55 29.18
C SER A 382 32.07 15.37 27.88
N PHE A 383 31.07 15.34 26.96
CA PHE A 383 31.12 15.99 25.67
C PHE A 383 29.86 16.83 25.44
N PRO A 384 29.73 17.98 26.07
CA PRO A 384 28.49 18.77 26.06
C PRO A 384 28.17 19.40 24.69
N ALA A 385 29.16 19.53 23.79
CA ALA A 385 28.99 20.03 22.43
C ALA A 385 28.39 18.94 21.50
N VAL A 386 28.55 17.66 21.85
CA VAL A 386 28.12 16.54 21.04
C VAL A 386 26.60 16.35 21.15
N THR A 387 25.94 16.23 20.03
CA THR A 387 24.51 15.95 19.97
C THR A 387 24.29 14.44 19.77
N VAL A 388 23.56 13.82 20.68
CA VAL A 388 23.18 12.41 20.62
C VAL A 388 21.82 12.27 19.96
N ILE A 389 21.74 11.46 18.92
CA ILE A 389 20.48 11.09 18.25
C ILE A 389 20.23 9.61 18.53
N ASP A 390 19.17 9.32 19.28
CA ASP A 390 18.71 7.95 19.56
C ASP A 390 17.83 7.48 18.40
N VAL A 391 18.38 6.59 17.58
CA VAL A 391 17.68 6.00 16.42
C VAL A 391 16.58 5.08 16.88
N ASP A 392 16.78 4.31 17.96
CA ASP A 392 15.76 3.41 18.51
C ASP A 392 14.51 4.20 18.93
N ALA A 393 14.68 5.36 19.56
CA ALA A 393 13.58 6.23 19.95
C ALA A 393 12.83 6.77 18.72
N VAL A 394 13.55 7.19 17.69
CA VAL A 394 12.95 7.65 16.41
C VAL A 394 12.21 6.50 15.74
N MET A 395 12.84 5.31 15.64
CA MET A 395 12.23 4.15 15.02
C MET A 395 11.02 3.62 15.79
N SER A 396 11.05 3.65 17.11
CA SER A 396 9.90 3.30 17.94
C SER A 396 8.70 4.22 17.66
N LYS A 397 8.96 5.52 17.44
CA LYS A 397 7.93 6.49 17.09
C LYS A 397 7.38 6.25 15.68
N VAL A 398 8.23 5.92 14.73
CA VAL A 398 7.81 5.54 13.37
C VAL A 398 6.95 4.28 13.40
N ARG A 399 7.35 3.24 14.16
CA ARG A 399 6.55 2.01 14.35
C ARG A 399 5.19 2.33 14.94
N GLU A 400 5.14 3.16 15.97
CA GLU A 400 3.88 3.59 16.59
C GLU A 400 2.95 4.27 15.58
N ILE A 401 3.48 5.12 14.70
CA ILE A 401 2.71 5.77 13.61
C ILE A 401 2.20 4.74 12.61
N ILE A 402 3.06 3.82 12.18
CA ILE A 402 2.70 2.74 11.25
C ILE A 402 1.60 1.86 11.84
N ASP A 403 1.73 1.41 13.10
CA ASP A 403 0.73 0.59 13.77
C ASP A 403 -0.62 1.30 13.87
N ARG A 404 -0.63 2.61 14.10
CA ARG A 404 -1.85 3.43 14.12
C ARG A 404 -2.52 3.50 12.76
N VAL A 405 -1.75 3.73 11.71
CA VAL A 405 -2.25 3.76 10.33
C VAL A 405 -2.83 2.39 9.96
N VAL A 406 -2.10 1.32 10.24
CA VAL A 406 -2.53 -0.06 9.98
C VAL A 406 -3.84 -0.37 10.72
N THR A 407 -3.92 -0.06 12.02
CA THR A 407 -5.15 -0.27 12.82
C THR A 407 -6.34 0.49 12.23
N SER A 408 -6.12 1.72 11.76
CA SER A 408 -7.17 2.53 11.13
C SER A 408 -7.66 1.91 9.82
N VAL A 409 -6.73 1.43 9.01
CA VAL A 409 -7.04 0.75 7.74
C VAL A 409 -7.78 -0.57 8.02
N GLU A 410 -7.33 -1.38 8.98
CA GLU A 410 -8.01 -2.61 9.40
C GLU A 410 -9.46 -2.35 9.83
N TYR A 411 -9.70 -1.29 10.59
CA TYR A 411 -11.05 -0.90 10.99
C TYR A 411 -11.94 -0.59 9.79
N VAL A 412 -11.46 0.19 8.82
CA VAL A 412 -12.20 0.51 7.59
C VAL A 412 -12.50 -0.76 6.78
N PHE A 413 -11.53 -1.68 6.71
CA PHE A 413 -11.74 -2.96 6.02
C PHE A 413 -12.72 -3.89 6.76
N ALA A 414 -12.64 -3.96 8.09
CA ALA A 414 -13.61 -4.71 8.89
C ALA A 414 -15.03 -4.17 8.68
N TYR A 415 -15.19 -2.86 8.66
CA TYR A 415 -16.46 -2.22 8.34
C TYR A 415 -16.95 -2.58 6.92
N THR A 416 -16.07 -2.53 5.94
CA THR A 416 -16.37 -2.89 4.55
C THR A 416 -16.74 -4.38 4.42
N LEU A 417 -16.09 -5.26 5.18
CA LEU A 417 -16.43 -6.68 5.25
C LEU A 417 -17.86 -6.89 5.78
N VAL A 418 -18.20 -6.20 6.87
CA VAL A 418 -19.56 -6.27 7.44
C VAL A 418 -20.60 -5.79 6.42
N ALA A 419 -20.32 -4.67 5.72
CA ALA A 419 -21.17 -4.18 4.64
C ALA A 419 -21.31 -5.22 3.51
N GLY A 420 -20.21 -5.84 3.10
CA GLY A 420 -20.21 -6.93 2.11
C GLY A 420 -21.01 -8.15 2.55
N LEU A 421 -20.95 -8.54 3.82
CA LEU A 421 -21.77 -9.62 4.39
C LEU A 421 -23.26 -9.28 4.38
N VAL A 422 -23.65 -8.03 4.64
CA VAL A 422 -25.03 -7.57 4.54
C VAL A 422 -25.53 -7.69 3.10
N VAL A 423 -24.72 -7.28 2.11
CA VAL A 423 -25.06 -7.44 0.68
C VAL A 423 -25.18 -8.91 0.30
N LEU A 424 -24.27 -9.77 0.77
CA LEU A 424 -24.36 -11.22 0.57
C LEU A 424 -25.63 -11.81 1.17
N TYR A 425 -25.98 -11.40 2.40
CA TYR A 425 -27.22 -11.81 3.04
C TYR A 425 -28.45 -11.41 2.21
N ALA A 426 -28.50 -10.16 1.73
CA ALA A 426 -29.57 -9.69 0.85
C ALA A 426 -29.66 -10.51 -0.44
N ALA A 427 -28.53 -10.82 -1.08
CA ALA A 427 -28.48 -11.65 -2.28
C ALA A 427 -28.98 -13.10 -2.03
N VAL A 428 -28.66 -13.67 -0.86
CA VAL A 428 -29.18 -14.99 -0.44
C VAL A 428 -30.68 -14.93 -0.20
N GLN A 429 -31.19 -13.89 0.44
CA GLN A 429 -32.62 -13.71 0.67
C GLN A 429 -33.42 -13.53 -0.64
N ALA A 430 -32.87 -12.76 -1.59
CA ALA A 430 -33.49 -12.57 -2.91
C ALA A 430 -33.69 -13.89 -3.69
N THR A 431 -32.88 -14.92 -3.39
CA THR A 431 -32.98 -16.25 -4.03
C THR A 431 -33.71 -17.30 -3.15
N ARG A 432 -34.23 -16.88 -1.99
CA ARG A 432 -34.84 -17.79 -0.99
C ARG A 432 -36.03 -18.57 -1.54
N ASP A 433 -36.97 -17.88 -2.19
CA ASP A 433 -38.20 -18.49 -2.68
C ASP A 433 -37.94 -19.54 -3.76
N GLU A 434 -36.99 -19.28 -4.63
CA GLU A 434 -36.57 -20.27 -5.64
C GLU A 434 -35.90 -21.49 -5.02
N ARG A 435 -35.12 -21.31 -3.95
CA ARG A 435 -34.50 -22.40 -3.20
C ARG A 435 -35.53 -23.22 -2.42
N LEU A 436 -36.55 -22.57 -1.84
CA LEU A 436 -37.68 -23.22 -1.18
C LEU A 436 -38.46 -24.06 -2.19
N PHE A 437 -38.70 -23.54 -3.40
CA PHE A 437 -39.37 -24.30 -4.47
C PHE A 437 -38.59 -25.58 -4.85
N VAL A 438 -37.28 -25.47 -5.10
CA VAL A 438 -36.40 -26.62 -5.39
C VAL A 438 -36.42 -27.63 -4.22
N GLY A 439 -36.38 -27.13 -2.96
CA GLY A 439 -36.48 -27.96 -1.77
C GLY A 439 -37.82 -28.70 -1.66
N ALA A 440 -38.94 -28.04 -2.00
CA ALA A 440 -40.27 -28.65 -2.04
C ALA A 440 -40.38 -29.73 -3.11
N VAL A 441 -39.88 -29.46 -4.33
CA VAL A 441 -39.83 -30.45 -5.41
C VAL A 441 -39.01 -31.69 -5.04
N LEU A 442 -37.85 -31.50 -4.38
CA LEU A 442 -37.04 -32.63 -3.91
C LEU A 442 -37.77 -33.44 -2.84
N ARG A 443 -38.57 -32.81 -1.99
CA ARG A 443 -39.40 -33.53 -1.00
C ARG A 443 -40.55 -34.30 -1.61
N THR A 444 -41.22 -33.76 -2.62
CA THR A 444 -42.29 -34.50 -3.33
C THR A 444 -41.74 -35.71 -4.06
N LEU A 445 -40.47 -35.69 -4.48
CA LEU A 445 -39.75 -36.82 -5.06
C LEU A 445 -39.16 -37.79 -3.99
N GLY A 446 -39.58 -37.71 -2.72
CA GLY A 446 -39.18 -38.60 -1.64
C GLY A 446 -37.87 -38.25 -0.95
N GLY A 447 -37.30 -37.06 -1.19
CA GLY A 447 -36.05 -36.60 -0.56
C GLY A 447 -36.21 -36.34 0.94
N ARG A 448 -35.40 -37.04 1.79
CA ARG A 448 -35.38 -36.81 3.24
C ARG A 448 -34.85 -35.39 3.56
N ARG A 449 -35.38 -34.74 4.62
CA ARG A 449 -34.95 -33.39 5.07
C ARG A 449 -33.42 -33.27 5.20
N LYS A 450 -32.77 -34.34 5.69
CA LYS A 450 -31.29 -34.37 5.83
C LYS A 450 -30.56 -34.23 4.48
N ILE A 451 -31.12 -34.80 3.38
CA ILE A 451 -30.53 -34.73 2.04
C ILE A 451 -30.65 -33.28 1.50
N VAL A 452 -31.81 -32.64 1.68
CA VAL A 452 -32.03 -31.25 1.24
C VAL A 452 -31.08 -30.29 1.96
N VAL A 453 -30.99 -30.40 3.29
CA VAL A 453 -30.08 -29.56 4.09
C VAL A 453 -28.61 -29.79 3.70
N ARG A 454 -28.18 -31.06 3.57
CA ARG A 454 -26.80 -31.38 3.16
C ARG A 454 -26.49 -30.89 1.73
N SER A 455 -27.46 -30.90 0.81
CA SER A 455 -27.26 -30.39 -0.54
C SER A 455 -27.11 -28.85 -0.55
N LEU A 456 -27.85 -28.14 0.29
CA LEU A 456 -27.71 -26.71 0.47
C LEU A 456 -26.35 -26.35 1.11
N LEU A 457 -25.97 -27.04 2.17
CA LEU A 457 -24.65 -26.88 2.80
C LEU A 457 -23.53 -27.16 1.79
N ALA A 458 -23.66 -28.19 0.95
CA ALA A 458 -22.69 -28.49 -0.10
C ALA A 458 -22.56 -27.33 -1.11
N VAL A 459 -23.67 -26.68 -1.49
CA VAL A 459 -23.61 -25.47 -2.37
C VAL A 459 -22.83 -24.34 -1.73
N PHE A 460 -23.18 -23.97 -0.49
CA PHE A 460 -22.51 -22.86 0.20
C PHE A 460 -21.06 -23.18 0.52
N ALA A 461 -20.75 -24.39 0.98
CA ALA A 461 -19.38 -24.81 1.25
C ALA A 461 -18.51 -24.76 -0.03
N THR A 462 -19.07 -25.23 -1.16
CA THR A 462 -18.36 -25.20 -2.44
C THR A 462 -18.15 -23.75 -2.92
N LEU A 463 -19.18 -22.91 -2.86
CA LEU A 463 -19.05 -21.49 -3.25
C LEU A 463 -18.05 -20.77 -2.35
N GLY A 464 -18.09 -21.01 -1.04
CA GLY A 464 -17.13 -20.44 -0.09
C GLY A 464 -15.70 -20.92 -0.34
N ALA A 465 -15.50 -22.23 -0.55
CA ALA A 465 -14.19 -22.79 -0.87
C ALA A 465 -13.63 -22.23 -2.19
N LEU A 466 -14.45 -22.13 -3.24
CA LEU A 466 -14.05 -21.54 -4.51
C LEU A 466 -13.70 -20.05 -4.36
N ALA A 467 -14.48 -19.32 -3.59
CA ALA A 467 -14.21 -17.90 -3.32
C ALA A 467 -12.93 -17.72 -2.49
N GLY A 468 -12.70 -18.57 -1.47
CA GLY A 468 -11.46 -18.57 -0.68
C GLY A 468 -10.22 -18.88 -1.51
N LEU A 469 -10.29 -19.92 -2.36
CA LEU A 469 -9.19 -20.26 -3.29
C LEU A 469 -8.93 -19.13 -4.30
N LEU A 470 -9.98 -18.51 -4.83
CA LEU A 470 -9.87 -17.38 -5.74
C LEU A 470 -9.25 -16.16 -5.04
N ALA A 471 -9.65 -15.90 -3.81
CA ALA A 471 -9.11 -14.83 -2.98
C ALA A 471 -7.64 -15.04 -2.66
N ALA A 472 -7.24 -16.24 -2.24
CA ALA A 472 -5.85 -16.60 -1.98
C ALA A 472 -4.99 -16.47 -3.23
N PHE A 473 -5.47 -16.95 -4.38
CA PHE A 473 -4.77 -16.79 -5.66
C PHE A 473 -4.58 -15.32 -6.03
N GLY A 474 -5.66 -14.52 -5.94
CA GLY A 474 -5.61 -13.09 -6.26
C GLY A 474 -4.73 -12.30 -5.29
N ALA A 475 -4.80 -12.57 -3.98
CA ALA A 475 -3.96 -11.93 -2.98
C ALA A 475 -2.47 -12.27 -3.15
N SER A 476 -2.14 -13.53 -3.46
CA SER A 476 -0.76 -13.95 -3.74
C SER A 476 -0.20 -13.28 -5.00
N LEU A 477 -1.02 -13.13 -6.04
CA LEU A 477 -0.62 -12.43 -7.28
C LEU A 477 -0.36 -10.95 -7.03
N LEU A 478 -1.22 -10.30 -6.23
CA LEU A 478 -1.03 -8.91 -5.83
C LEU A 478 0.20 -8.75 -4.93
N GLY A 479 0.39 -9.63 -3.95
CA GLY A 479 1.55 -9.63 -3.06
C GLY A 479 2.86 -9.78 -3.82
N TYR A 480 2.92 -10.70 -4.80
CA TYR A 480 4.07 -10.86 -5.68
C TYR A 480 4.35 -9.59 -6.50
N GLY A 481 3.31 -9.05 -7.16
CA GLY A 481 3.45 -7.85 -8.00
C GLY A 481 3.86 -6.61 -7.21
N LEU A 482 3.30 -6.40 -6.03
CA LEU A 482 3.64 -5.28 -5.15
C LEU A 482 5.03 -5.45 -4.52
N GLY A 483 5.37 -6.66 -4.05
CA GLY A 483 6.65 -6.96 -3.42
C GLY A 483 7.82 -6.74 -4.37
N GLU A 484 7.76 -7.28 -5.58
CA GLU A 484 8.87 -7.23 -6.54
C GLU A 484 9.02 -5.85 -7.22
N HIS A 485 7.89 -5.21 -7.63
CA HIS A 485 7.94 -4.00 -8.46
C HIS A 485 7.88 -2.69 -7.68
N LEU A 486 7.26 -2.66 -6.50
CA LEU A 486 7.12 -1.45 -5.68
C LEU A 486 8.11 -1.39 -4.52
N PHE A 487 8.37 -2.53 -3.89
CA PHE A 487 9.17 -2.57 -2.66
C PHE A 487 10.55 -3.21 -2.85
N GLY A 488 10.83 -3.87 -3.99
CA GLY A 488 12.12 -4.52 -4.25
C GLY A 488 12.45 -5.71 -3.33
N PHE A 489 11.45 -6.27 -2.66
CA PHE A 489 11.62 -7.39 -1.75
C PHE A 489 11.24 -8.71 -2.43
N GLY A 490 12.08 -9.74 -2.28
CA GLY A 490 11.77 -11.09 -2.73
C GLY A 490 10.57 -11.65 -1.96
N TYR A 491 9.38 -11.62 -2.55
CA TYR A 491 8.17 -12.20 -1.97
C TYR A 491 8.36 -13.70 -1.72
N ARG A 492 8.18 -14.14 -0.47
CA ARG A 492 8.13 -15.56 -0.11
C ARG A 492 6.69 -15.95 0.12
N PHE A 493 6.19 -16.86 -0.71
CA PHE A 493 4.87 -17.44 -0.54
C PHE A 493 4.83 -18.25 0.77
N ASP A 494 4.03 -17.79 1.74
CA ASP A 494 3.72 -18.58 2.94
C ASP A 494 2.38 -19.28 2.75
N PRO A 495 2.36 -20.63 2.64
CA PRO A 495 1.12 -21.39 2.44
C PRO A 495 0.23 -21.46 3.68
N LEU A 496 0.65 -20.92 4.84
CA LEU A 496 -0.09 -20.94 6.10
C LEU A 496 -0.90 -19.66 6.36
N LEU A 497 -0.69 -18.62 5.58
CA LEU A 497 -1.54 -17.42 5.51
C LEU A 497 -2.62 -17.61 4.46
#